data_d3a9268ef89c8a7c9bd7ae41c132fdf5
#
_entry.id   d3a9268ef89c8a7c9bd7ae41c132fdf5
#
_cell.length_a   1.000
_cell.length_b   1.000
_cell.length_c   1.000
_cell.angle_alpha   90.00
_cell.angle_beta   90.00
_cell.angle_gamma   90.00
#
_symmetry.space_group_name_H-M   'P 1'
#
loop_
_entity.id
_entity.type
_entity.pdbx_description
1 polymer ?
#
loop_
_entity_poly.entity_id
_entity_poly.type
_entity_poly.pdbx_seq_one_letter_code
_entity_poly.pdbx_strand_id
1 'polypeptide(L)'
;MEREQGKIRAVVVDDEPLARSSLKLLLRDDPEIELVSECGSGMEALREIRGRRPDLVFLDVQMPECDGFDVLEQLGKDLPAALVFVTAYDQYALRAFEAGALDYLLKPFDNARFGRALERAKQRIALGKDAPRKIERLAIKSAGEILFLKISEIDWIEAADYYVCLHVAAKSHLLRRSMNEVEQELCAGAFCRIHRSAIVNLERVRRLDVNQEGGTDVVLGNGTRLRLSRRYKKQLQGRLGMGEG
;
A
#
# COMPACT_ATOMS: atom_id res chain seq x y z
N MET A 1 11.48 -26.43 -14.23
CA MET A 1 11.91 -25.43 -15.21
C MET A 1 12.45 -24.26 -14.39
N GLU A 2 13.76 -24.18 -14.30
CA GLU A 2 14.47 -23.05 -13.67
C GLU A 2 14.08 -21.78 -14.44
N ARG A 3 13.67 -20.73 -13.70
CA ARG A 3 13.49 -19.40 -14.28
C ARG A 3 14.88 -18.94 -14.70
N GLU A 4 15.13 -18.80 -16.00
CA GLU A 4 16.21 -17.91 -16.44
C GLU A 4 16.06 -16.60 -15.68
N GLN A 5 17.15 -16.07 -15.14
CA GLN A 5 17.17 -14.73 -14.51
C GLN A 5 16.79 -13.71 -15.60
N GLY A 6 15.51 -13.55 -15.79
CA GLY A 6 14.86 -12.99 -16.95
C GLY A 6 14.03 -11.81 -16.57
N LYS A 7 13.71 -11.05 -17.54
CA LYS A 7 12.90 -9.82 -17.54
C LYS A 7 11.63 -9.96 -16.72
N ILE A 8 11.17 -8.86 -16.15
CA ILE A 8 9.87 -8.72 -15.48
C ILE A 8 8.77 -8.87 -16.52
N ARG A 9 7.92 -9.85 -16.35
CA ARG A 9 6.83 -10.16 -17.28
C ARG A 9 5.63 -9.28 -16.98
N ALA A 10 5.31 -8.37 -17.90
CA ALA A 10 4.23 -7.39 -17.76
C ALA A 10 3.03 -7.75 -18.63
N VAL A 11 1.83 -7.44 -18.13
CA VAL A 11 0.56 -7.45 -18.88
C VAL A 11 -0.06 -6.06 -18.82
N VAL A 12 -0.58 -5.59 -19.93
CA VAL A 12 -1.34 -4.33 -20.04
C VAL A 12 -2.80 -4.65 -20.35
N VAL A 13 -3.70 -4.09 -19.55
CA VAL A 13 -5.15 -4.31 -19.66
C VAL A 13 -5.86 -2.97 -19.71
N ASP A 14 -6.54 -2.70 -20.83
CA ASP A 14 -7.28 -1.47 -21.07
C ASP A 14 -8.20 -1.70 -22.26
N ASP A 15 -9.46 -1.30 -22.23
CA ASP A 15 -10.36 -1.48 -23.37
C ASP A 15 -10.05 -0.53 -24.54
N GLU A 16 -9.38 0.59 -24.26
CA GLU A 16 -8.95 1.57 -25.26
C GLU A 16 -7.64 1.15 -25.97
N PRO A 17 -7.63 0.87 -27.28
CA PRO A 17 -6.41 0.47 -28.02
C PRO A 17 -5.28 1.50 -27.95
N LEU A 18 -5.63 2.80 -27.95
CA LEU A 18 -4.64 3.87 -27.88
C LEU A 18 -3.95 3.93 -26.51
N ALA A 19 -4.69 3.70 -25.43
CA ALA A 19 -4.12 3.64 -24.09
C ALA A 19 -3.15 2.45 -23.94
N ARG A 20 -3.52 1.25 -24.45
CA ARG A 20 -2.62 0.10 -24.50
C ARG A 20 -1.35 0.40 -25.29
N SER A 21 -1.49 1.03 -26.48
CA SER A 21 -0.34 1.39 -27.32
C SER A 21 0.60 2.38 -26.63
N SER A 22 0.06 3.33 -25.87
CA SER A 22 0.84 4.31 -25.12
C SER A 22 1.64 3.64 -23.98
N LEU A 23 1.02 2.76 -23.20
CA LEU A 23 1.71 1.99 -22.17
C LEU A 23 2.78 1.06 -22.73
N LYS A 24 2.47 0.39 -23.86
CA LYS A 24 3.45 -0.46 -24.57
C LYS A 24 4.67 0.33 -25.01
N LEU A 25 4.48 1.55 -25.52
CA LEU A 25 5.61 2.41 -25.92
C LEU A 25 6.51 2.74 -24.72
N LEU A 26 5.90 3.11 -23.60
CA LEU A 26 6.64 3.43 -22.37
C LEU A 26 7.39 2.22 -21.79
N LEU A 27 6.81 1.04 -21.89
CA LEU A 27 7.43 -0.20 -21.40
C LEU A 27 8.56 -0.70 -22.30
N ARG A 28 8.48 -0.45 -23.61
CA ARG A 28 9.47 -0.90 -24.59
C ARG A 28 10.87 -0.33 -24.35
N ASP A 29 10.94 0.88 -23.80
CA ASP A 29 12.22 1.57 -23.57
C ASP A 29 12.94 1.04 -22.32
N ASP A 30 12.32 0.14 -21.56
CA ASP A 30 12.90 -0.47 -20.37
C ASP A 30 13.38 -1.91 -20.66
N PRO A 31 14.70 -2.17 -20.66
CA PRO A 31 15.25 -3.47 -21.02
C PRO A 31 14.93 -4.60 -20.04
N GLU A 32 14.55 -4.26 -18.80
CA GLU A 32 14.18 -5.23 -17.77
C GLU A 32 12.74 -5.72 -17.89
N ILE A 33 11.93 -5.10 -18.77
CA ILE A 33 10.51 -5.43 -18.93
C ILE A 33 10.30 -6.26 -20.20
N GLU A 34 9.47 -7.28 -20.08
CA GLU A 34 8.93 -8.04 -21.20
C GLU A 34 7.38 -7.93 -21.19
N LEU A 35 6.81 -7.28 -22.18
CA LEU A 35 5.35 -7.25 -22.35
C LEU A 35 4.89 -8.60 -22.92
N VAL A 36 4.28 -9.44 -22.07
CA VAL A 36 3.88 -10.81 -22.43
C VAL A 36 2.44 -10.90 -22.94
N SER A 37 1.58 -9.93 -22.66
CA SER A 37 0.23 -9.86 -23.20
C SER A 37 -0.35 -8.45 -23.13
N GLU A 38 -1.27 -8.16 -24.07
CA GLU A 38 -2.13 -6.99 -24.09
C GLU A 38 -3.58 -7.48 -24.11
N CYS A 39 -4.43 -7.00 -23.20
CA CYS A 39 -5.82 -7.42 -23.04
C CYS A 39 -6.77 -6.23 -23.25
N GLY A 40 -7.82 -6.44 -23.99
CA GLY A 40 -8.86 -5.44 -24.26
C GLY A 40 -10.09 -5.56 -23.36
N SER A 41 -10.11 -6.49 -22.41
CA SER A 41 -11.23 -6.69 -21.49
C SER A 41 -10.79 -7.37 -20.18
N GLY A 42 -11.61 -7.23 -19.12
CA GLY A 42 -11.36 -7.88 -17.84
C GLY A 42 -11.37 -9.42 -17.93
N MET A 43 -12.25 -9.98 -18.73
CA MET A 43 -12.31 -11.45 -18.94
C MET A 43 -11.06 -11.99 -19.66
N GLU A 44 -10.54 -11.25 -20.63
CA GLU A 44 -9.28 -11.59 -21.27
C GLU A 44 -8.11 -11.48 -20.28
N ALA A 45 -8.09 -10.42 -19.47
CA ALA A 45 -7.09 -10.23 -18.43
C ALA A 45 -7.05 -11.39 -17.44
N LEU A 46 -8.18 -11.86 -16.95
CA LEU A 46 -8.27 -13.01 -16.05
C LEU A 46 -7.62 -14.27 -16.62
N ARG A 47 -7.91 -14.56 -17.90
CA ARG A 47 -7.35 -15.72 -18.59
C ARG A 47 -5.83 -15.60 -18.75
N GLU A 48 -5.36 -14.43 -19.23
CA GLU A 48 -3.94 -14.19 -19.49
C GLU A 48 -3.11 -14.13 -18.19
N ILE A 49 -3.63 -13.50 -17.14
CA ILE A 49 -2.95 -13.42 -15.84
C ILE A 49 -2.82 -14.81 -15.21
N ARG A 50 -3.89 -15.62 -15.21
CA ARG A 50 -3.84 -17.00 -14.69
C ARG A 50 -2.93 -17.90 -15.50
N GLY A 51 -2.99 -17.78 -16.83
CA GLY A 51 -2.20 -18.64 -17.73
C GLY A 51 -0.72 -18.28 -17.75
N ARG A 52 -0.40 -17.00 -17.82
CA ARG A 52 0.97 -16.51 -17.98
C ARG A 52 1.67 -16.22 -16.66
N ARG A 53 0.92 -16.00 -15.56
CA ARG A 53 1.43 -15.62 -14.23
C ARG A 53 2.44 -14.46 -14.32
N PRO A 54 2.03 -13.29 -14.82
CA PRO A 54 2.90 -12.13 -14.95
C PRO A 54 3.37 -11.64 -13.56
N ASP A 55 4.49 -10.91 -13.55
CA ASP A 55 5.00 -10.28 -12.35
C ASP A 55 4.35 -8.91 -12.11
N LEU A 56 4.01 -8.19 -13.20
CA LEU A 56 3.45 -6.84 -13.22
C LEU A 56 2.21 -6.80 -14.10
N VAL A 57 1.16 -6.13 -13.60
CA VAL A 57 -0.06 -5.84 -14.37
C VAL A 57 -0.38 -4.36 -14.27
N PHE A 58 -0.53 -3.70 -15.43
CA PHE A 58 -1.20 -2.41 -15.57
C PHE A 58 -2.65 -2.67 -15.94
N LEU A 59 -3.60 -2.13 -15.18
CA LEU A 59 -5.01 -2.48 -15.29
C LEU A 59 -5.87 -1.22 -15.27
N ASP A 60 -6.70 -1.03 -16.29
CA ASP A 60 -7.73 0.01 -16.21
C ASP A 60 -8.81 -0.40 -15.20
N VAL A 61 -9.38 0.59 -14.55
CA VAL A 61 -10.50 0.41 -13.61
C VAL A 61 -11.79 0.17 -14.40
N GLN A 62 -12.11 1.01 -15.38
CA GLN A 62 -13.37 0.92 -16.11
C GLN A 62 -13.19 0.22 -17.44
N MET A 63 -13.76 -0.97 -17.51
CA MET A 63 -13.88 -1.77 -18.73
C MET A 63 -15.30 -2.34 -18.82
N PRO A 64 -15.84 -2.55 -20.03
CA PRO A 64 -17.15 -3.17 -20.21
C PRO A 64 -17.23 -4.58 -19.59
N GLU A 65 -18.38 -4.95 -19.05
CA GLU A 65 -18.75 -6.28 -18.52
C GLU A 65 -17.98 -6.73 -17.26
N CYS A 66 -16.67 -6.50 -17.17
CA CYS A 66 -15.82 -6.91 -16.07
C CYS A 66 -14.81 -5.79 -15.79
N ASP A 67 -15.04 -5.03 -14.73
CA ASP A 67 -14.17 -3.91 -14.36
C ASP A 67 -12.86 -4.37 -13.72
N GLY A 68 -11.92 -3.45 -13.52
CA GLY A 68 -10.62 -3.77 -12.94
C GLY A 68 -10.70 -4.29 -11.50
N PHE A 69 -11.73 -3.92 -10.74
CA PHE A 69 -11.94 -4.45 -9.38
C PHE A 69 -12.54 -5.85 -9.42
N ASP A 70 -13.44 -6.14 -10.37
CA ASP A 70 -13.95 -7.48 -10.60
C ASP A 70 -12.80 -8.45 -10.95
N VAL A 71 -11.85 -7.97 -11.77
CA VAL A 71 -10.63 -8.73 -12.08
C VAL A 71 -9.84 -9.04 -10.82
N LEU A 72 -9.61 -8.06 -9.93
CA LEU A 72 -8.90 -8.29 -8.67
C LEU A 72 -9.63 -9.30 -7.77
N GLU A 73 -10.93 -9.13 -7.59
CA GLU A 73 -11.74 -10.01 -6.75
C GLU A 73 -11.68 -11.46 -7.25
N GLN A 74 -11.82 -11.65 -8.57
CA GLN A 74 -11.79 -12.98 -9.18
C GLN A 74 -10.39 -13.62 -9.19
N LEU A 75 -9.30 -12.83 -9.21
CA LEU A 75 -7.94 -13.35 -9.09
C LEU A 75 -7.64 -13.84 -7.67
N GLY A 76 -8.15 -13.18 -6.64
CA GLY A 76 -7.96 -13.57 -5.25
C GLY A 76 -6.48 -13.81 -4.90
N LYS A 77 -6.09 -15.09 -4.72
CA LYS A 77 -4.69 -15.48 -4.40
C LYS A 77 -3.75 -15.47 -5.62
N ASP A 78 -4.29 -15.44 -6.83
CA ASP A 78 -3.50 -15.43 -8.07
C ASP A 78 -3.04 -14.04 -8.48
N LEU A 79 -3.16 -13.05 -7.60
CA LEU A 79 -2.69 -11.69 -7.85
C LEU A 79 -1.20 -11.66 -8.22
N PRO A 80 -0.80 -10.81 -9.20
CA PRO A 80 0.60 -10.59 -9.54
C PRO A 80 1.38 -9.98 -8.36
N ALA A 81 2.70 -10.04 -8.41
CA ALA A 81 3.56 -9.41 -7.37
C ALA A 81 3.35 -7.90 -7.32
N ALA A 82 3.13 -7.26 -8.48
CA ALA A 82 2.83 -5.84 -8.60
C ALA A 82 1.60 -5.62 -9.50
N LEU A 83 0.67 -4.77 -9.05
CA LEU A 83 -0.49 -4.32 -9.82
C LEU A 83 -0.58 -2.80 -9.71
N VAL A 84 -0.70 -2.14 -10.85
CA VAL A 84 -0.83 -0.69 -10.98
C VAL A 84 -2.11 -0.39 -11.74
N PHE A 85 -3.01 0.35 -11.13
CA PHE A 85 -4.17 0.86 -11.86
C PHE A 85 -3.79 2.04 -12.75
N VAL A 86 -4.36 2.09 -13.96
CA VAL A 86 -4.13 3.17 -14.95
C VAL A 86 -5.47 3.58 -15.53
N THR A 87 -6.04 4.70 -15.08
CA THR A 87 -7.43 5.06 -15.40
C THR A 87 -7.65 6.57 -15.47
N ALA A 88 -8.75 6.98 -16.13
CA ALA A 88 -9.18 8.38 -16.18
C ALA A 88 -9.96 8.84 -14.94
N TYR A 89 -10.25 7.96 -13.99
CA TYR A 89 -11.14 8.23 -12.87
C TYR A 89 -10.37 8.33 -11.55
N ASP A 90 -10.42 9.47 -10.90
CA ASP A 90 -9.75 9.75 -9.61
C ASP A 90 -10.49 9.16 -8.41
N GLN A 91 -11.80 9.04 -8.51
CA GLN A 91 -12.68 8.60 -7.42
C GLN A 91 -12.42 7.17 -6.93
N TYR A 92 -11.76 6.34 -7.73
CA TYR A 92 -11.47 4.94 -7.37
C TYR A 92 -10.10 4.74 -6.72
N ALA A 93 -9.29 5.79 -6.59
CA ALA A 93 -7.94 5.67 -6.04
C ALA A 93 -7.93 5.05 -4.63
N LEU A 94 -8.85 5.46 -3.76
CA LEU A 94 -8.97 4.90 -2.41
C LEU A 94 -9.27 3.40 -2.45
N ARG A 95 -10.28 2.99 -3.23
CA ARG A 95 -10.67 1.58 -3.40
C ARG A 95 -9.52 0.74 -3.99
N ALA A 96 -8.73 1.31 -4.91
CA ALA A 96 -7.59 0.63 -5.50
C ALA A 96 -6.52 0.27 -4.46
N PHE A 97 -6.18 1.21 -3.57
CA PHE A 97 -5.22 0.94 -2.50
C PHE A 97 -5.78 -0.02 -1.44
N GLU A 98 -7.07 0.07 -1.11
CA GLU A 98 -7.75 -0.89 -0.23
C GLU A 98 -7.74 -2.31 -0.81
N ALA A 99 -7.90 -2.44 -2.12
CA ALA A 99 -7.79 -3.70 -2.85
C ALA A 99 -6.33 -4.19 -3.02
N GLY A 100 -5.35 -3.44 -2.50
CA GLY A 100 -3.94 -3.81 -2.50
C GLY A 100 -3.20 -3.51 -3.80
N ALA A 101 -3.66 -2.56 -4.61
CA ALA A 101 -2.86 -2.05 -5.72
C ALA A 101 -1.56 -1.41 -5.19
N LEU A 102 -0.48 -1.57 -5.96
CA LEU A 102 0.81 -0.99 -5.62
C LEU A 102 0.86 0.50 -5.90
N ASP A 103 0.24 0.93 -7.00
CA ASP A 103 0.18 2.33 -7.40
C ASP A 103 -1.09 2.60 -8.23
N TYR A 104 -1.37 3.89 -8.45
CA TYR A 104 -2.52 4.38 -9.19
C TYR A 104 -2.10 5.52 -10.12
N LEU A 105 -2.23 5.33 -11.42
CA LEU A 105 -1.91 6.31 -12.45
C LEU A 105 -3.19 6.92 -13.01
N LEU A 106 -3.41 8.20 -12.74
CA LEU A 106 -4.53 8.95 -13.32
C LEU A 106 -4.15 9.46 -14.71
N LYS A 107 -4.92 9.10 -15.73
CA LYS A 107 -4.79 9.60 -17.10
C LYS A 107 -5.31 11.07 -17.18
N PRO A 108 -4.60 12.01 -17.84
CA PRO A 108 -3.28 11.83 -18.44
C PRO A 108 -2.14 11.89 -17.39
N PHE A 109 -1.09 11.10 -17.57
CA PHE A 109 0.10 11.12 -16.73
C PHE A 109 1.36 11.36 -17.58
N ASP A 110 2.38 11.95 -16.96
CA ASP A 110 3.68 12.17 -17.61
C ASP A 110 4.63 10.97 -17.44
N ASN A 111 5.72 10.98 -18.22
CA ASN A 111 6.74 9.94 -18.19
C ASN A 111 7.41 9.81 -16.82
N ALA A 112 7.57 10.92 -16.08
CA ALA A 112 8.17 10.91 -14.76
C ALA A 112 7.25 10.22 -13.73
N ARG A 113 5.93 10.42 -13.82
CA ARG A 113 4.95 9.74 -12.97
C ARG A 113 4.88 8.24 -13.28
N PHE A 114 4.89 7.86 -14.57
CA PHE A 114 4.96 6.47 -14.99
C PHE A 114 6.25 5.80 -14.50
N GLY A 115 7.40 6.43 -14.73
CA GLY A 115 8.71 5.91 -14.29
C GLY A 115 8.75 5.62 -12.80
N ARG A 116 8.21 6.53 -11.95
CA ARG A 116 8.11 6.28 -10.50
C ARG A 116 7.25 5.08 -10.14
N ALA A 117 6.14 4.85 -10.86
CA ALA A 117 5.31 3.68 -10.63
C ALA A 117 6.00 2.38 -11.06
N LEU A 118 6.70 2.42 -12.19
CA LEU A 118 7.45 1.28 -12.71
C LEU A 118 8.61 0.90 -11.77
N GLU A 119 9.39 1.88 -11.28
CA GLU A 119 10.46 1.63 -10.31
C GLU A 119 9.94 0.99 -9.01
N ARG A 120 8.81 1.43 -8.50
CA ARG A 120 8.15 0.79 -7.35
C ARG A 120 7.75 -0.65 -7.66
N ALA A 121 7.24 -0.90 -8.87
CA ALA A 121 6.87 -2.24 -9.29
C ALA A 121 8.08 -3.17 -9.35
N LYS A 122 9.20 -2.71 -9.90
CA LYS A 122 10.47 -3.45 -9.94
C LYS A 122 10.96 -3.78 -8.53
N GLN A 123 11.01 -2.79 -7.64
CA GLN A 123 11.41 -2.99 -6.24
C GLN A 123 10.51 -4.01 -5.53
N ARG A 124 9.19 -3.93 -5.73
CA ARG A 124 8.22 -4.87 -5.15
C ARG A 124 8.44 -6.30 -5.66
N ILE A 125 8.70 -6.46 -6.96
CA ILE A 125 8.93 -7.75 -7.59
C ILE A 125 10.25 -8.37 -7.09
N ALA A 126 11.30 -7.56 -6.95
CA ALA A 126 12.59 -7.99 -6.44
C ALA A 126 12.52 -8.54 -5.00
N LEU A 127 11.62 -8.01 -4.16
CA LEU A 127 11.36 -8.51 -2.81
C LEU A 127 10.65 -9.87 -2.78
N GLY A 128 10.09 -10.34 -3.90
CA GLY A 128 9.35 -11.58 -4.01
C GLY A 128 7.86 -11.47 -3.62
N LYS A 129 7.04 -12.43 -4.11
CA LYS A 129 5.58 -12.43 -3.89
C LYS A 129 5.18 -12.53 -2.42
N ASP A 130 5.96 -13.24 -1.62
CA ASP A 130 5.68 -13.51 -0.19
C ASP A 130 6.21 -12.41 0.74
N ALA A 131 6.92 -11.42 0.21
CA ALA A 131 7.32 -10.27 1.02
C ALA A 131 6.07 -9.51 1.50
N PRO A 132 5.98 -9.15 2.78
CA PRO A 132 4.84 -8.39 3.29
C PRO A 132 4.68 -7.11 2.46
N ARG A 133 3.44 -6.86 1.98
CA ARG A 133 3.13 -5.65 1.22
C ARG A 133 3.39 -4.44 2.13
N LYS A 134 4.51 -3.78 1.95
CA LYS A 134 4.80 -2.55 2.68
C LYS A 134 3.96 -1.44 2.04
N ILE A 135 2.84 -1.14 2.67
CA ILE A 135 2.03 0.02 2.28
C ILE A 135 2.87 1.26 2.60
N GLU A 136 3.23 2.02 1.59
CA GLU A 136 4.04 3.24 1.79
C GLU A 136 3.19 4.50 1.94
N ARG A 137 1.95 4.46 1.47
CA ARG A 137 1.03 5.61 1.52
C ARG A 137 -0.38 5.17 1.87
N LEU A 138 -1.03 5.92 2.72
CA LEU A 138 -2.46 5.83 2.98
C LEU A 138 -3.20 6.91 2.19
N ALA A 139 -4.26 6.51 1.48
CA ALA A 139 -5.17 7.45 0.85
C ALA A 139 -6.24 7.87 1.86
N ILE A 140 -6.39 9.16 2.08
CA ILE A 140 -7.35 9.75 3.01
C ILE A 140 -8.27 10.68 2.23
N LYS A 141 -9.58 10.45 2.32
CA LYS A 141 -10.58 11.37 1.76
C LYS A 141 -10.84 12.48 2.77
N SER A 142 -10.51 13.72 2.42
CA SER A 142 -10.72 14.90 3.26
C SER A 142 -11.29 16.04 2.42
N ALA A 143 -12.43 16.60 2.85
CA ALA A 143 -13.05 17.77 2.23
C ALA A 143 -13.23 17.72 0.69
N GLY A 144 -13.47 16.52 0.14
CA GLY A 144 -13.63 16.34 -1.32
C GLY A 144 -12.34 16.07 -2.08
N GLU A 145 -11.19 16.11 -1.40
CA GLU A 145 -9.87 15.77 -1.97
C GLU A 145 -9.37 14.43 -1.44
N ILE A 146 -8.54 13.75 -2.24
CA ILE A 146 -7.82 12.54 -1.82
C ILE A 146 -6.38 12.92 -1.50
N LEU A 147 -6.03 12.86 -0.21
CA LEU A 147 -4.69 13.11 0.27
C LEU A 147 -3.92 11.78 0.37
N PHE A 148 -2.75 11.71 -0.23
CA PHE A 148 -1.83 10.57 -0.10
C PHE A 148 -0.79 10.84 0.98
N LEU A 149 -0.98 10.22 2.14
CA LEU A 149 -0.12 10.36 3.29
C LEU A 149 0.94 9.28 3.29
N LYS A 150 2.23 9.63 3.38
CA LYS A 150 3.28 8.63 3.57
C LYS A 150 3.18 8.04 4.98
N ILE A 151 3.17 6.72 5.06
CA ILE A 151 3.11 6.01 6.35
C ILE A 151 4.28 6.40 7.25
N SER A 152 5.48 6.62 6.70
CA SER A 152 6.64 7.08 7.46
C SER A 152 6.50 8.48 8.09
N GLU A 153 5.54 9.29 7.62
CA GLU A 153 5.25 10.62 8.17
C GLU A 153 4.29 10.57 9.36
N ILE A 154 3.60 9.44 9.57
CA ILE A 154 2.66 9.28 10.68
C ILE A 154 3.45 9.07 11.98
N ASP A 155 3.22 9.93 12.96
CA ASP A 155 3.86 9.82 14.28
C ASP A 155 3.14 8.80 15.17
N TRP A 156 1.81 8.87 15.20
CA TRP A 156 0.95 7.96 15.95
C TRP A 156 -0.49 8.01 15.47
N ILE A 157 -1.31 7.05 15.91
CA ILE A 157 -2.69 6.88 15.49
C ILE A 157 -3.56 6.71 16.72
N GLU A 158 -4.69 7.41 16.76
CA GLU A 158 -5.66 7.41 17.85
C GLU A 158 -7.04 6.92 17.38
N ALA A 159 -7.74 6.19 18.24
CA ALA A 159 -9.13 5.85 18.02
C ALA A 159 -10.03 7.08 18.20
N ALA A 160 -10.91 7.35 17.24
CA ALA A 160 -11.87 8.45 17.23
C ALA A 160 -13.25 7.94 16.77
N ASP A 161 -14.01 7.31 17.67
CA ASP A 161 -15.29 6.67 17.40
C ASP A 161 -15.26 5.67 16.23
N TYR A 162 -15.90 6.00 15.11
CA TYR A 162 -15.94 5.21 13.88
C TYR A 162 -14.74 5.47 12.95
N TYR A 163 -13.78 6.28 13.40
CA TYR A 163 -12.59 6.70 12.64
C TYR A 163 -11.35 6.40 13.45
N VAL A 164 -10.22 6.44 12.79
CA VAL A 164 -8.92 6.64 13.41
C VAL A 164 -8.39 8.01 13.02
N CYS A 165 -7.72 8.66 13.95
CA CYS A 165 -7.05 9.94 13.73
C CYS A 165 -5.55 9.67 13.53
N LEU A 166 -5.03 10.00 12.35
CA LEU A 166 -3.63 9.88 12.00
C LEU A 166 -2.93 11.20 12.31
N HIS A 167 -1.96 11.19 13.21
CA HIS A 167 -1.20 12.36 13.62
C HIS A 167 0.12 12.44 12.84
N VAL A 168 0.32 13.55 12.10
CA VAL A 168 1.48 13.81 11.24
C VAL A 168 2.00 15.20 11.55
N ALA A 169 3.11 15.29 12.27
CA ALA A 169 3.66 16.55 12.76
C ALA A 169 2.58 17.39 13.51
N ALA A 170 2.23 18.57 13.00
CA ALA A 170 1.20 19.44 13.60
C ALA A 170 -0.20 19.23 13.02
N LYS A 171 -0.40 18.28 12.12
CA LYS A 171 -1.68 18.01 11.45
C LYS A 171 -2.28 16.68 11.89
N SER A 172 -3.61 16.60 11.82
CA SER A 172 -4.35 15.37 12.10
C SER A 172 -5.31 15.08 10.95
N HIS A 173 -5.44 13.81 10.60
CA HIS A 173 -6.27 13.35 9.50
C HIS A 173 -7.17 12.22 9.96
N LEU A 174 -8.46 12.31 9.66
CA LEU A 174 -9.43 11.26 9.99
C LEU A 174 -9.52 10.23 8.86
N LEU A 175 -9.42 8.97 9.23
CA LEU A 175 -9.58 7.83 8.33
C LEU A 175 -10.70 6.93 8.86
N ARG A 176 -11.71 6.63 8.03
CA ARG A 176 -12.84 5.77 8.42
C ARG A 176 -12.41 4.31 8.38
N ARG A 177 -11.74 3.88 9.43
CA ARG A 177 -11.30 2.50 9.68
C ARG A 177 -11.30 2.20 11.16
N SER A 178 -11.34 0.93 11.52
CA SER A 178 -11.16 0.49 12.89
C SER A 178 -9.67 0.40 13.26
N MET A 179 -9.37 0.50 14.56
CA MET A 179 -8.01 0.29 15.08
C MET A 179 -7.45 -1.11 14.74
N ASN A 180 -8.31 -2.11 14.61
CA ASN A 180 -7.88 -3.47 14.29
C ASN A 180 -7.46 -3.62 12.83
N GLU A 181 -8.19 -3.00 11.90
CA GLU A 181 -7.81 -2.97 10.47
C GLU A 181 -6.48 -2.25 10.28
N VAL A 182 -6.31 -1.09 10.94
CA VAL A 182 -5.04 -0.33 10.87
C VAL A 182 -3.88 -1.11 11.52
N GLU A 183 -4.12 -1.83 12.62
CA GLU A 183 -3.12 -2.68 13.24
C GLU A 183 -2.65 -3.79 12.31
N GLN A 184 -3.57 -4.49 11.65
CA GLN A 184 -3.23 -5.56 10.71
C GLN A 184 -2.42 -5.05 9.53
N GLU A 185 -2.72 -3.85 9.06
CA GLU A 185 -2.09 -3.25 7.89
C GLU A 185 -0.71 -2.65 8.18
N LEU A 186 -0.54 -1.97 9.32
CA LEU A 186 0.66 -1.19 9.64
C LEU A 186 1.61 -1.86 10.64
N CYS A 187 1.12 -2.69 11.54
CA CYS A 187 1.95 -3.22 12.63
C CYS A 187 2.90 -4.36 12.22
N ALA A 188 2.84 -4.83 10.97
CA ALA A 188 3.89 -5.69 10.40
C ALA A 188 5.22 -4.92 10.15
N GLY A 189 5.17 -3.59 10.07
CA GLY A 189 6.30 -2.70 9.80
C GLY A 189 6.75 -1.88 11.02
N ALA A 190 6.83 -0.57 10.84
CA ALA A 190 7.34 0.38 11.83
C ALA A 190 6.36 0.75 12.97
N PHE A 191 5.14 0.18 12.99
CA PHE A 191 4.11 0.54 13.96
C PHE A 191 3.88 -0.53 15.02
N CYS A 192 3.50 -0.11 16.22
CA CYS A 192 3.16 -0.99 17.32
C CYS A 192 1.94 -0.46 18.08
N ARG A 193 0.97 -1.34 18.34
CA ARG A 193 -0.15 -1.00 19.21
C ARG A 193 0.31 -0.96 20.65
N ILE A 194 0.00 0.13 21.37
CA ILE A 194 0.41 0.37 22.76
C ILE A 194 -0.77 0.47 23.71
N HIS A 195 -1.96 0.76 23.16
CA HIS A 195 -3.22 0.87 23.90
C HIS A 195 -4.38 0.41 23.03
N ARG A 196 -5.54 0.09 23.62
CA ARG A 196 -6.74 -0.22 22.82
C ARG A 196 -7.11 0.91 21.86
N SER A 197 -6.73 2.14 22.16
CA SER A 197 -7.02 3.35 21.37
C SER A 197 -5.76 4.00 20.79
N ALA A 198 -4.56 3.39 20.85
CA ALA A 198 -3.35 4.04 20.36
C ALA A 198 -2.38 3.05 19.70
N ILE A 199 -1.88 3.44 18.53
CA ILE A 199 -0.78 2.80 17.79
C ILE A 199 0.31 3.85 17.58
N VAL A 200 1.58 3.50 17.79
CA VAL A 200 2.72 4.43 17.62
C VAL A 200 3.64 3.98 16.50
N ASN A 201 4.26 4.93 15.83
CA ASN A 201 5.40 4.69 14.97
C ASN A 201 6.65 4.51 15.85
N LEU A 202 7.28 3.33 15.77
CA LEU A 202 8.44 2.97 16.58
C LEU A 202 9.64 3.89 16.33
N GLU A 203 9.80 4.40 15.10
CA GLU A 203 10.87 5.33 14.73
C GLU A 203 10.70 6.72 15.39
N ARG A 204 9.50 7.03 15.87
CA ARG A 204 9.18 8.28 16.59
C ARG A 204 9.27 8.14 18.11
N VAL A 205 9.42 6.93 18.64
CA VAL A 205 9.56 6.69 20.08
C VAL A 205 10.94 7.16 20.54
N ARG A 206 10.96 8.09 21.50
CA ARG A 206 12.19 8.63 22.09
C ARG A 206 12.57 7.93 23.39
N ARG A 207 11.57 7.66 24.26
CA ARG A 207 11.78 7.00 25.56
C ARG A 207 10.49 6.45 26.14
N LEU A 208 10.63 5.62 27.15
CA LEU A 208 9.55 5.14 28.00
C LEU A 208 9.72 5.78 29.39
N ASP A 209 8.69 6.48 29.86
CA ASP A 209 8.68 7.09 31.20
C ASP A 209 7.81 6.27 32.16
N VAL A 210 8.33 5.91 33.32
CA VAL A 210 7.51 5.33 34.39
C VAL A 210 6.88 6.48 35.17
N ASN A 211 5.55 6.53 35.19
CA ASN A 211 4.82 7.56 35.93
C ASN A 211 4.71 7.23 37.43
N GLN A 212 4.33 8.22 38.25
CA GLN A 212 4.24 8.10 39.72
C GLN A 212 3.23 7.04 40.19
N GLU A 213 2.28 6.64 39.33
CA GLU A 213 1.26 5.62 39.59
C GLU A 213 1.71 4.20 39.18
N GLY A 214 2.99 4.00 38.82
CA GLY A 214 3.51 2.71 38.33
C GLY A 214 3.10 2.36 36.92
N GLY A 215 2.43 3.25 36.17
CA GLY A 215 2.15 3.14 34.77
C GLY A 215 3.37 3.48 33.90
N THR A 216 3.31 3.17 32.64
CA THR A 216 4.38 3.51 31.67
C THR A 216 3.76 4.35 30.55
N ASP A 217 4.42 5.45 30.20
CA ASP A 217 4.09 6.29 29.07
C ASP A 217 5.14 6.15 27.98
N VAL A 218 4.71 6.11 26.73
CA VAL A 218 5.55 6.21 25.54
C VAL A 218 5.68 7.68 25.20
N VAL A 219 6.90 8.20 25.13
CA VAL A 219 7.19 9.60 24.80
C VAL A 219 7.77 9.66 23.39
N LEU A 220 7.11 10.39 22.50
CA LEU A 220 7.53 10.59 21.11
C LEU A 220 8.55 11.74 20.99
N GLY A 221 9.24 11.82 19.87
CA GLY A 221 10.23 12.86 19.58
C GLY A 221 9.67 14.29 19.62
N ASN A 222 8.39 14.46 19.29
CA ASN A 222 7.67 15.75 19.36
C ASN A 222 7.15 16.10 20.77
N GLY A 223 7.43 15.27 21.77
CA GLY A 223 6.99 15.47 23.16
C GLY A 223 5.63 14.87 23.51
N THR A 224 4.89 14.30 22.56
CA THR A 224 3.61 13.63 22.81
C THR A 224 3.81 12.46 23.78
N ARG A 225 2.96 12.35 24.79
CA ARG A 225 2.97 11.28 25.79
C ARG A 225 1.72 10.42 25.61
N LEU A 226 1.90 9.12 25.42
CA LEU A 226 0.84 8.16 25.18
C LEU A 226 0.92 7.04 26.21
N ARG A 227 -0.22 6.70 26.80
CA ARG A 227 -0.29 5.65 27.83
C ARG A 227 -0.02 4.27 27.25
N LEU A 228 0.94 3.54 27.81
CA LEU A 228 1.20 2.14 27.49
C LEU A 228 0.34 1.23 28.38
N SER A 229 -0.53 0.44 27.77
CA SER A 229 -1.31 -0.57 28.49
C SER A 229 -0.44 -1.78 28.83
N ARG A 230 -0.65 -2.38 30.02
CA ARG A 230 0.06 -3.59 30.47
C ARG A 230 0.03 -4.73 29.45
N ARG A 231 -1.10 -4.88 28.74
CA ARG A 231 -1.29 -5.90 27.70
C ARG A 231 -0.28 -5.79 26.56
N TYR A 232 0.08 -4.57 26.14
CA TYR A 232 0.93 -4.31 24.99
C TYR A 232 2.41 -4.09 25.35
N LYS A 233 2.75 -4.07 26.66
CA LYS A 233 4.11 -3.75 27.14
C LYS A 233 5.17 -4.72 26.61
N LYS A 234 4.93 -6.03 26.72
CA LYS A 234 5.88 -7.04 26.23
C LYS A 234 6.10 -6.95 24.71
N GLN A 235 5.03 -6.74 23.95
CA GLN A 235 5.09 -6.57 22.51
C GLN A 235 5.94 -5.35 22.13
N LEU A 236 5.70 -4.20 22.77
CA LEU A 236 6.47 -2.98 22.49
C LEU A 236 7.95 -3.15 22.85
N GLN A 237 8.27 -3.71 24.02
CA GLN A 237 9.64 -3.94 24.45
C GLN A 237 10.41 -4.86 23.50
N GLY A 238 9.80 -5.96 23.04
CA GLY A 238 10.38 -6.85 22.04
C GLY A 238 10.64 -6.13 20.70
N ARG A 239 9.71 -5.25 20.27
CA ARG A 239 9.85 -4.47 19.03
C ARG A 239 10.93 -3.38 19.13
N LEU A 240 11.20 -2.84 20.31
CA LEU A 240 12.27 -1.86 20.57
C LEU A 240 13.64 -2.51 20.84
N GLY A 241 13.75 -3.84 20.79
CA GLY A 241 14.99 -4.55 21.06
C GLY A 241 15.41 -4.52 22.56
N MET A 242 14.46 -4.21 23.44
CA MET A 242 14.70 -4.26 24.89
C MET A 242 14.56 -5.71 25.33
N GLY A 243 15.71 -6.43 25.46
CA GLY A 243 15.75 -7.78 25.99
C GLY A 243 15.18 -7.82 27.42
N GLU A 244 14.66 -8.98 27.82
CA GLU A 244 14.25 -9.21 29.21
C GLU A 244 15.49 -9.05 30.11
N GLY A 245 15.53 -7.96 30.91
CA GLY A 245 16.42 -7.81 32.06
C GLY A 245 15.79 -8.43 33.28
#